data_70dda2334ace3f4ea0c53c887401df68
#
_entry.id   70dda2334ace3f4ea0c53c887401df68
#
_cell.length_a   1.000
_cell.length_b   1.000
_cell.length_c   1.000
_cell.angle_alpha   90.00
_cell.angle_beta   90.00
_cell.angle_gamma   90.00
#
_symmetry.space_group_name_H-M   'P 1'
#
loop_
_entity.id
_entity.type
_entity.pdbx_description
1 polymer ?
#
loop_
_entity_poly.entity_id
_entity_poly.type
_entity_poly.pdbx_seq_one_letter_code
_entity_poly.pdbx_strand_id
1 'polypeptide(L)'
;MKSMMRNSAVMATVLAVTLVGCAGHRHRSADRVIVDTKGVDLNAYYQDLDECQEYADDVAVGRRAAGGVVAGAVIGGAVGAIGGNSRTAERAAGVGGVVGGAKGAGSGLRERDRVVKNCLSGRGYRVLN
;
A
#
# COMPACT_ATOMS: atom_id res chain seq x y z
N MET A 1 -27.38 -24.36 -16.64
CA MET A 1 -25.92 -24.48 -16.92
C MET A 1 -25.33 -23.28 -17.68
N LYS A 2 -25.98 -22.73 -18.73
CA LYS A 2 -25.46 -21.53 -19.47
C LYS A 2 -25.29 -20.26 -18.61
N SER A 3 -26.12 -20.03 -17.62
CA SER A 3 -26.07 -18.85 -16.74
C SER A 3 -24.85 -18.90 -15.77
N MET A 4 -24.54 -20.08 -15.25
CA MET A 4 -23.37 -20.26 -14.37
C MET A 4 -22.05 -20.05 -15.10
N MET A 5 -21.91 -20.54 -16.33
CA MET A 5 -20.71 -20.35 -17.14
C MET A 5 -20.49 -18.87 -17.50
N ARG A 6 -21.57 -18.14 -17.78
CA ARG A 6 -21.48 -16.70 -18.10
C ARG A 6 -21.04 -15.86 -16.90
N ASN A 7 -21.54 -16.17 -15.70
CA ASN A 7 -21.11 -15.49 -14.48
C ASN A 7 -19.65 -15.80 -14.12
N SER A 8 -19.18 -17.03 -14.34
CA SER A 8 -17.81 -17.42 -14.10
C SER A 8 -16.83 -16.71 -15.06
N ALA A 9 -17.21 -16.53 -16.33
CA ALA A 9 -16.40 -15.81 -17.32
C ALA A 9 -16.30 -14.31 -16.98
N VAL A 10 -17.41 -13.69 -16.54
CA VAL A 10 -17.42 -12.27 -16.11
C VAL A 10 -16.56 -12.07 -14.87
N MET A 11 -16.63 -12.98 -13.89
CA MET A 11 -15.77 -12.92 -12.69
C MET A 11 -14.28 -13.07 -13.03
N ALA A 12 -13.94 -13.95 -13.96
CA ALA A 12 -12.56 -14.14 -14.40
C ALA A 12 -12.02 -12.91 -15.13
N THR A 13 -12.81 -12.26 -15.98
CA THR A 13 -12.40 -11.04 -16.68
C THR A 13 -12.28 -9.84 -15.74
N VAL A 14 -13.16 -9.67 -14.76
CA VAL A 14 -13.04 -8.61 -13.74
C VAL A 14 -11.79 -8.83 -12.89
N LEU A 15 -11.51 -10.07 -12.51
CA LEU A 15 -10.30 -10.39 -11.74
C LEU A 15 -9.01 -10.14 -12.54
N ALA A 16 -9.00 -10.44 -13.84
CA ALA A 16 -7.86 -10.21 -14.71
C ALA A 16 -7.59 -8.70 -14.92
N VAL A 17 -8.63 -7.89 -15.08
CA VAL A 17 -8.51 -6.43 -15.26
C VAL A 17 -7.99 -5.75 -13.99
N THR A 18 -8.40 -6.21 -12.80
CA THR A 18 -7.90 -5.66 -11.53
C THR A 18 -6.43 -6.00 -11.27
N LEU A 19 -5.95 -7.16 -11.73
CA LEU A 19 -4.55 -7.57 -11.58
C LEU A 19 -3.60 -6.76 -12.49
N VAL A 20 -4.03 -6.39 -13.69
CA VAL A 20 -3.21 -5.59 -14.63
C VAL A 20 -3.10 -4.13 -14.19
N GLY A 21 -4.13 -3.58 -13.52
CA GLY A 21 -4.12 -2.19 -13.04
C GLY A 21 -3.12 -1.89 -11.93
N CYS A 22 -2.68 -2.90 -11.17
CA CYS A 22 -1.73 -2.70 -10.06
C CYS A 22 -0.25 -2.79 -10.46
N ALA A 23 0.09 -3.27 -11.65
CA ALA A 23 1.47 -3.51 -12.06
C ALA A 23 2.22 -2.25 -12.54
N GLY A 24 1.55 -1.11 -12.74
CA GLY A 24 2.11 0.06 -13.42
C GLY A 24 2.52 1.24 -12.55
N HIS A 25 2.08 1.33 -11.31
CA HIS A 25 2.43 2.45 -10.42
C HIS A 25 3.51 2.04 -9.41
N ARG A 26 4.76 2.06 -9.84
CA ARG A 26 5.86 2.32 -8.90
C ARG A 26 5.66 3.75 -8.39
N HIS A 27 4.93 3.89 -7.30
CA HIS A 27 4.94 5.12 -6.52
C HIS A 27 6.39 5.36 -6.11
N ARG A 28 7.09 6.19 -6.87
CA ARG A 28 8.40 6.66 -6.48
C ARG A 28 8.20 7.46 -5.20
N SER A 29 8.71 6.95 -4.09
CA SER A 29 8.78 7.69 -2.83
C SER A 29 9.53 9.03 -2.99
N ALA A 30 10.29 9.17 -4.07
CA ALA A 30 10.96 10.40 -4.51
C ALA A 30 10.03 11.62 -4.62
N ASP A 31 8.77 11.43 -5.03
CA ASP A 31 7.82 12.55 -5.19
C ASP A 31 7.39 13.19 -3.85
N ARG A 32 7.73 12.54 -2.71
CA ARG A 32 7.33 13.00 -1.38
C ARG A 32 8.48 13.55 -0.54
N VAL A 33 9.71 13.36 -0.97
CA VAL A 33 10.89 13.85 -0.26
C VAL A 33 11.35 15.14 -0.91
N ILE A 34 11.26 16.23 -0.16
CA ILE A 34 11.71 17.55 -0.60
C ILE A 34 13.08 17.80 0.04
N VAL A 35 14.08 17.98 -0.80
CA VAL A 35 15.46 18.26 -0.38
C VAL A 35 15.88 19.66 -0.85
N ASP A 36 16.57 20.39 0.00
CA ASP A 36 17.23 21.63 -0.40
C ASP A 36 18.43 21.32 -1.29
N THR A 37 18.30 21.58 -2.59
CA THR A 37 19.32 21.28 -3.58
C THR A 37 20.35 22.40 -3.76
N LYS A 38 20.29 23.45 -2.95
CA LYS A 38 21.21 24.57 -3.05
C LYS A 38 22.64 24.15 -2.65
N GLY A 39 23.55 24.19 -3.61
CA GLY A 39 24.95 23.80 -3.39
C GLY A 39 25.20 22.28 -3.37
N VAL A 40 24.22 21.49 -3.81
CA VAL A 40 24.31 20.03 -3.89
C VAL A 40 24.68 19.62 -5.31
N ASP A 41 25.59 18.64 -5.45
CA ASP A 41 25.80 17.95 -6.73
C ASP A 41 24.56 17.07 -7.04
N LEU A 42 23.85 17.43 -8.09
CA LEU A 42 22.61 16.75 -8.48
C LEU A 42 22.86 15.30 -8.94
N ASN A 43 24.01 15.00 -9.54
CA ASN A 43 24.31 13.64 -9.96
C ASN A 43 24.53 12.73 -8.75
N ALA A 44 25.31 13.18 -7.77
CA ALA A 44 25.49 12.47 -6.52
C ALA A 44 24.16 12.32 -5.77
N TYR A 45 23.34 13.38 -5.73
CA TYR A 45 22.02 13.34 -5.11
C TYR A 45 21.11 12.26 -5.72
N TYR A 46 21.04 12.16 -7.05
CA TYR A 46 20.17 11.15 -7.69
C TYR A 46 20.67 9.73 -7.45
N GLN A 47 21.97 9.50 -7.40
CA GLN A 47 22.53 8.20 -7.03
C GLN A 47 22.18 7.84 -5.58
N ASP A 48 22.40 8.76 -4.66
CA ASP A 48 22.06 8.59 -3.26
C ASP A 48 20.57 8.37 -3.03
N LEU A 49 19.73 9.06 -3.80
CA LEU A 49 18.29 8.87 -3.76
C LEU A 49 17.86 7.47 -4.22
N ASP A 50 18.43 6.97 -5.30
CA ASP A 50 18.14 5.63 -5.80
C ASP A 50 18.54 4.55 -4.78
N GLU A 51 19.71 4.66 -4.17
CA GLU A 51 20.15 3.75 -3.10
C GLU A 51 19.23 3.83 -1.87
N CYS A 52 18.84 5.03 -1.46
CA CYS A 52 17.92 5.20 -0.33
C CYS A 52 16.51 4.64 -0.62
N GLN A 53 16.09 4.65 -1.89
CA GLN A 53 14.86 4.01 -2.30
C GLN A 53 14.95 2.48 -2.29
N GLU A 54 16.09 1.92 -2.66
CA GLU A 54 16.36 0.48 -2.58
C GLU A 54 16.23 0.00 -1.13
N TYR A 55 16.83 0.69 -0.16
CA TYR A 55 16.64 0.37 1.26
C TYR A 55 15.18 0.46 1.70
N ALA A 56 14.42 1.42 1.15
CA ALA A 56 13.01 1.56 1.46
C ALA A 56 12.14 0.44 0.83
N ASP A 57 12.61 -0.23 -0.22
CA ASP A 57 11.91 -1.35 -0.84
C ASP A 57 11.85 -2.58 0.06
N ASP A 58 12.77 -2.71 1.01
CA ASP A 58 12.72 -3.74 2.05
C ASP A 58 11.53 -3.57 3.01
N VAL A 59 10.90 -2.40 3.04
CA VAL A 59 9.68 -2.19 3.83
C VAL A 59 8.53 -2.99 3.24
N ALA A 60 8.09 -4.00 3.96
CA ALA A 60 7.07 -4.95 3.51
C ALA A 60 5.65 -4.34 3.51
N VAL A 61 5.39 -3.41 2.59
CA VAL A 61 4.08 -2.73 2.45
C VAL A 61 2.96 -3.73 2.20
N GLY A 62 3.20 -4.72 1.34
CA GLY A 62 2.21 -5.76 1.03
C GLY A 62 1.85 -6.59 2.26
N ARG A 63 2.82 -6.94 3.10
CA ARG A 63 2.59 -7.69 4.34
C ARG A 63 1.78 -6.87 5.35
N ARG A 64 2.05 -5.57 5.47
CA ARG A 64 1.26 -4.67 6.32
C ARG A 64 -0.16 -4.49 5.80
N ALA A 65 -0.34 -4.39 4.49
CA ALA A 65 -1.66 -4.34 3.86
C ALA A 65 -2.45 -5.62 4.13
N ALA A 66 -1.84 -6.80 3.92
CA ALA A 66 -2.47 -8.09 4.18
C ALA A 66 -2.85 -8.25 5.66
N GLY A 67 -1.98 -7.88 6.58
CA GLY A 67 -2.28 -7.88 8.01
C GLY A 67 -3.45 -6.95 8.36
N GLY A 68 -3.52 -5.78 7.73
CA GLY A 68 -4.63 -4.85 7.87
C GLY A 68 -5.95 -5.41 7.34
N VAL A 69 -5.94 -6.12 6.21
CA VAL A 69 -7.13 -6.81 5.66
C VAL A 69 -7.65 -7.84 6.65
N VAL A 70 -6.79 -8.71 7.15
CA VAL A 70 -7.18 -9.76 8.09
C VAL A 70 -7.74 -9.16 9.38
N ALA A 71 -7.03 -8.23 10.01
CA ALA A 71 -7.47 -7.59 11.24
C ALA A 71 -8.80 -6.83 11.05
N GLY A 72 -8.93 -6.09 9.96
CA GLY A 72 -10.15 -5.35 9.63
C GLY A 72 -11.34 -6.26 9.37
N ALA A 73 -11.14 -7.38 8.67
CA ALA A 73 -12.20 -8.38 8.42
C ALA A 73 -12.66 -9.07 9.71
N VAL A 74 -11.73 -9.44 10.59
CA VAL A 74 -12.06 -10.06 11.89
C VAL A 74 -12.85 -9.10 12.77
N ILE A 75 -12.39 -7.86 12.92
CA ILE A 75 -13.08 -6.86 13.74
C ILE A 75 -14.45 -6.52 13.14
N GLY A 76 -14.52 -6.27 11.82
CA GLY A 76 -15.77 -5.96 11.12
C GLY A 76 -16.77 -7.11 11.21
N GLY A 77 -16.31 -8.35 11.02
CA GLY A 77 -17.15 -9.55 11.14
C GLY A 77 -17.70 -9.73 12.56
N ALA A 78 -16.85 -9.55 13.58
CA ALA A 78 -17.28 -9.65 14.98
C ALA A 78 -18.33 -8.61 15.35
N VAL A 79 -18.11 -7.33 14.97
CA VAL A 79 -19.08 -6.24 15.23
C VAL A 79 -20.38 -6.50 14.46
N GLY A 80 -20.30 -6.95 13.20
CA GLY A 80 -21.48 -7.28 12.39
C GLY A 80 -22.27 -8.47 12.95
N ALA A 81 -21.62 -9.43 13.59
CA ALA A 81 -22.28 -10.59 14.21
C ALA A 81 -23.01 -10.21 15.50
N ILE A 82 -22.48 -9.25 16.29
CA ILE A 82 -23.10 -8.79 17.53
C ILE A 82 -24.40 -8.02 17.24
N GLY A 83 -24.42 -7.17 16.21
CA GLY A 83 -25.54 -6.29 15.88
C GLY A 83 -26.50 -6.80 14.82
N GLY A 84 -26.29 -8.00 14.24
CA GLY A 84 -27.06 -8.46 13.11
C GLY A 84 -27.04 -9.98 12.88
N ASN A 85 -27.28 -10.35 11.65
CA ASN A 85 -27.26 -11.74 11.17
C ASN A 85 -25.97 -12.03 10.37
N SER A 86 -25.80 -13.28 9.92
CA SER A 86 -24.64 -13.72 9.13
C SER A 86 -24.35 -12.83 7.91
N ARG A 87 -25.37 -12.34 7.20
CA ARG A 87 -25.19 -11.44 6.04
C ARG A 87 -24.62 -10.08 6.45
N THR A 88 -25.02 -9.59 7.62
CA THR A 88 -24.48 -8.33 8.18
C THR A 88 -23.03 -8.52 8.58
N ALA A 89 -22.68 -9.66 9.19
CA ALA A 89 -21.31 -10.01 9.55
C ALA A 89 -20.40 -10.12 8.32
N GLU A 90 -20.85 -10.77 7.24
CA GLU A 90 -20.09 -10.90 5.99
C GLU A 90 -19.83 -9.53 5.34
N ARG A 91 -20.84 -8.66 5.28
CA ARG A 91 -20.69 -7.32 4.71
C ARG A 91 -19.75 -6.45 5.56
N ALA A 92 -19.88 -6.50 6.88
CA ALA A 92 -19.06 -5.76 7.79
C ALA A 92 -17.59 -6.25 7.76
N ALA A 93 -17.38 -7.57 7.62
CA ALA A 93 -16.05 -8.14 7.42
C ALA A 93 -15.41 -7.67 6.10
N GLY A 94 -16.18 -7.63 5.02
CA GLY A 94 -15.72 -7.14 3.72
C GLY A 94 -15.30 -5.67 3.77
N VAL A 95 -16.13 -4.81 4.32
CA VAL A 95 -15.81 -3.38 4.48
C VAL A 95 -14.62 -3.18 5.41
N GLY A 96 -14.60 -3.89 6.54
CA GLY A 96 -13.49 -3.85 7.51
C GLY A 96 -12.17 -4.29 6.88
N GLY A 97 -12.20 -5.33 6.06
CA GLY A 97 -11.02 -5.81 5.34
C GLY A 97 -10.47 -4.76 4.36
N VAL A 98 -11.34 -4.13 3.58
CA VAL A 98 -10.92 -3.06 2.63
C VAL A 98 -10.31 -1.87 3.37
N VAL A 99 -10.98 -1.37 4.41
CA VAL A 99 -10.49 -0.24 5.21
C VAL A 99 -9.19 -0.60 5.93
N GLY A 100 -9.12 -1.79 6.52
CA GLY A 100 -7.93 -2.29 7.21
C GLY A 100 -6.74 -2.45 6.26
N GLY A 101 -6.97 -3.01 5.06
CA GLY A 101 -5.97 -3.13 4.03
C GLY A 101 -5.43 -1.77 3.56
N ALA A 102 -6.31 -0.80 3.33
CA ALA A 102 -5.92 0.56 2.95
C ALA A 102 -5.08 1.25 4.05
N LYS A 103 -5.47 1.10 5.32
CA LYS A 103 -4.68 1.60 6.46
C LYS A 103 -3.33 0.92 6.57
N GLY A 104 -3.26 -0.40 6.41
CA GLY A 104 -2.02 -1.17 6.43
C GLY A 104 -1.07 -0.74 5.32
N ALA A 105 -1.56 -0.62 4.09
CA ALA A 105 -0.79 -0.11 2.96
C ALA A 105 -0.28 1.31 3.21
N GLY A 106 -1.15 2.23 3.67
CA GLY A 106 -0.77 3.61 3.98
C GLY A 106 0.29 3.71 5.06
N SER A 107 0.27 2.84 6.09
CA SER A 107 1.31 2.81 7.11
C SER A 107 2.65 2.34 6.53
N GLY A 108 2.63 1.33 5.66
CA GLY A 108 3.82 0.85 4.96
C GLY A 108 4.44 1.92 4.07
N LEU A 109 3.63 2.65 3.31
CA LEU A 109 4.11 3.75 2.46
C LEU A 109 4.76 4.87 3.30
N ARG A 110 4.15 5.27 4.40
CA ARG A 110 4.75 6.26 5.31
C ARG A 110 6.07 5.80 5.91
N GLU A 111 6.20 4.51 6.17
CA GLU A 111 7.47 3.95 6.67
C GLU A 111 8.55 3.98 5.60
N ARG A 112 8.22 3.64 4.35
CA ARG A 112 9.14 3.78 3.22
C ARG A 112 9.62 5.23 3.06
N ASP A 113 8.70 6.20 3.07
CA ASP A 113 9.04 7.62 2.99
C ASP A 113 9.98 8.02 4.14
N ARG A 114 9.76 7.50 5.36
CA ARG A 114 10.63 7.75 6.51
C ARG A 114 12.03 7.17 6.33
N VAL A 115 12.13 5.96 5.78
CA VAL A 115 13.44 5.33 5.49
C VAL A 115 14.23 6.17 4.50
N VAL A 116 13.61 6.60 3.39
CA VAL A 116 14.27 7.47 2.40
C VAL A 116 14.75 8.78 3.02
N LYS A 117 13.88 9.45 3.80
CA LYS A 117 14.22 10.72 4.47
C LYS A 117 15.38 10.57 5.44
N ASN A 118 15.36 9.54 6.27
CA ASN A 118 16.42 9.27 7.24
C ASN A 118 17.73 8.92 6.55
N CYS A 119 17.68 8.15 5.47
CA CYS A 119 18.84 7.80 4.67
C CYS A 119 19.50 9.05 4.06
N LEU A 120 18.71 9.89 3.38
CA LEU A 120 19.21 11.14 2.79
C LEU A 120 19.76 12.11 3.84
N SER A 121 19.06 12.25 4.98
CA SER A 121 19.56 13.07 6.09
C SER A 121 20.88 12.55 6.65
N GLY A 122 21.04 11.22 6.74
CA GLY A 122 22.28 10.57 7.18
C GLY A 122 23.46 10.80 6.22
N ARG A 123 23.18 11.04 4.93
CA ARG A 123 24.17 11.41 3.91
C ARG A 123 24.46 12.92 3.86
N GLY A 124 23.83 13.70 4.72
CA GLY A 124 24.05 15.14 4.85
C GLY A 124 23.12 16.01 4.03
N TYR A 125 22.11 15.44 3.35
CA TYR A 125 21.12 16.23 2.63
C TYR A 125 20.14 16.90 3.60
N ARG A 126 19.78 18.15 3.29
CA ARG A 126 18.80 18.90 4.06
C ARG A 126 17.38 18.56 3.59
N VAL A 127 16.75 17.61 4.27
CA VAL A 127 15.36 17.23 4.01
C VAL A 127 14.42 18.24 4.65
N LEU A 128 13.42 18.73 3.88
CA LEU A 128 12.55 19.86 4.27
C LEU A 128 11.16 19.43 4.74
N ASN A 129 10.75 18.14 4.56
CA ASN A 129 9.41 17.66 4.91
C ASN A 129 9.40 16.40 5.78
#